data_aeb45394db86ed6dbd1b1d2e04d37481
#
_entry.id   aeb45394db86ed6dbd1b1d2e04d37481
#
_cell.length_a   1.000
_cell.length_b   1.000
_cell.length_c   1.000
_cell.angle_alpha   90.00
_cell.angle_beta   90.00
_cell.angle_gamma   90.00
#
_symmetry.space_group_name_H-M   'P 1'
#
loop_
_entity.id
_entity.type
_entity.pdbx_description
1 polymer ?
#
loop_
_entity_poly.entity_id
_entity_poly.type
_entity_poly.pdbx_seq_one_letter_code
_entity_poly.pdbx_strand_id
1 'polypeptide(L)'
;MFQIGNVKIKNNVVMAPMAGISNSAYRTIIKDMGCGLIVAEMVSDKAITYGNKKTIDMLYMTDYERPLSQQIFGSDTHSFVSAAKFIESNMHPDIIDINMGCPVPKVALSAQAGSALLKDPDKVYSIVKSVVDAVSVPVTVKIRSGWDSNHINAVEIAKTVEKAGASAITVHGRTRAQGYSGSSDLDIIKKVKENVSIPVIGNGDIRSCYDAKHMIDYTKCDAVMIGRGILGNPWLIKECVDYLEKGILPKKVSIQEKFAMIKRHLDLLLKTKPKKVALLEIRTHIAYYLKGIPGTKDLKRQIFKTNSKEEIINLLDNFLENIK
;
A
#
# COMPACT_ATOMS: atom_id res chain seq x y z
N MET A 1 -8.19 9.51 15.10
CA MET A 1 -9.33 9.26 14.16
C MET A 1 -9.36 10.39 13.16
N PHE A 2 -9.45 10.09 11.86
CA PHE A 2 -9.63 11.10 10.81
C PHE A 2 -10.69 10.60 9.81
N GLN A 3 -11.06 11.44 8.84
CA GLN A 3 -12.13 11.15 7.90
C GLN A 3 -11.67 11.45 6.47
N ILE A 4 -12.05 10.62 5.52
CA ILE A 4 -11.83 10.80 4.08
C ILE A 4 -13.21 10.83 3.41
N GLY A 5 -13.65 12.00 2.95
CA GLY A 5 -15.03 12.18 2.51
C GLY A 5 -16.02 11.76 3.61
N ASN A 6 -16.89 10.80 3.34
CA ASN A 6 -17.83 10.23 4.31
C ASN A 6 -17.30 8.99 5.06
N VAL A 7 -16.07 8.54 4.77
CA VAL A 7 -15.47 7.34 5.37
C VAL A 7 -14.71 7.69 6.65
N LYS A 8 -15.14 7.16 7.79
CA LYS A 8 -14.46 7.32 9.09
C LYS A 8 -13.33 6.30 9.23
N ILE A 9 -12.11 6.78 9.48
CA ILE A 9 -10.92 5.95 9.68
C ILE A 9 -10.58 5.94 11.18
N LYS A 10 -10.54 4.75 11.78
CA LYS A 10 -10.45 4.59 13.25
C LYS A 10 -9.14 5.04 13.88
N ASN A 11 -8.03 5.04 13.11
CA ASN A 11 -6.71 5.50 13.56
C ASN A 11 -5.89 6.03 12.38
N ASN A 12 -4.72 6.59 12.66
CA ASN A 12 -3.91 7.33 11.69
C ASN A 12 -2.84 6.46 10.99
N VAL A 13 -3.05 5.13 10.94
CA VAL A 13 -2.10 4.19 10.29
C VAL A 13 -2.75 3.56 9.07
N VAL A 14 -2.11 3.72 7.92
CA VAL A 14 -2.60 3.29 6.60
C VAL A 14 -1.62 2.30 5.98
N MET A 15 -2.12 1.22 5.37
CA MET A 15 -1.31 0.29 4.57
C MET A 15 -1.13 0.83 3.15
N ALA A 16 0.13 0.87 2.67
CA ALA A 16 0.42 1.27 1.29
C ALA A 16 0.06 0.17 0.27
N PRO A 17 -0.34 0.56 -0.97
CA PRO A 17 -0.47 -0.37 -2.09
C PRO A 17 0.92 -0.88 -2.51
N MET A 18 1.11 -2.20 -2.54
CA MET A 18 2.37 -2.83 -2.92
C MET A 18 2.11 -3.98 -3.89
N ALA A 19 2.50 -3.80 -5.16
CA ALA A 19 2.31 -4.77 -6.24
C ALA A 19 2.97 -6.12 -5.91
N GLY A 20 2.21 -7.21 -6.05
CA GLY A 20 2.64 -8.57 -5.74
C GLY A 20 2.74 -8.89 -4.24
N ILE A 21 2.27 -7.99 -3.37
CA ILE A 21 2.34 -8.12 -1.91
C ILE A 21 0.97 -7.94 -1.25
N SER A 22 0.25 -6.88 -1.62
CA SER A 22 -0.98 -6.45 -0.91
C SER A 22 -2.22 -7.24 -1.36
N ASN A 23 -2.08 -8.56 -1.54
CA ASN A 23 -3.22 -9.45 -1.80
C ASN A 23 -4.14 -9.56 -0.55
N SER A 24 -5.35 -10.10 -0.72
CA SER A 24 -6.36 -10.20 0.35
C SER A 24 -5.84 -10.94 1.59
N ALA A 25 -5.04 -12.00 1.43
CA ALA A 25 -4.46 -12.73 2.57
C ALA A 25 -3.56 -11.83 3.43
N TYR A 26 -2.70 -11.02 2.78
CA TYR A 26 -1.84 -10.09 3.49
C TYR A 26 -2.63 -8.91 4.08
N ARG A 27 -3.62 -8.37 3.35
CA ARG A 27 -4.49 -7.32 3.85
C ARG A 27 -5.26 -7.75 5.10
N THR A 28 -5.74 -9.01 5.15
CA THR A 28 -6.35 -9.60 6.35
C THR A 28 -5.39 -9.58 7.55
N ILE A 29 -4.13 -10.01 7.36
CA ILE A 29 -3.12 -9.96 8.44
C ILE A 29 -2.90 -8.52 8.91
N ILE A 30 -2.78 -7.57 8.00
CA ILE A 30 -2.60 -6.15 8.32
C ILE A 30 -3.82 -5.57 9.04
N LYS A 31 -5.02 -6.02 8.68
CA LYS A 31 -6.25 -5.62 9.38
C LYS A 31 -6.28 -6.12 10.81
N ASP A 32 -5.85 -7.38 11.07
CA ASP A 32 -5.73 -7.94 12.41
C ASP A 32 -4.72 -7.18 13.29
N MET A 33 -3.69 -6.59 12.67
CA MET A 33 -2.75 -5.70 13.35
C MET A 33 -3.35 -4.32 13.70
N GLY A 34 -4.61 -4.06 13.34
CA GLY A 34 -5.34 -2.86 13.71
C GLY A 34 -5.24 -1.71 12.71
N CYS A 35 -4.76 -1.93 11.49
CA CYS A 35 -4.66 -0.91 10.45
C CYS A 35 -5.98 -0.15 10.26
N GLY A 36 -5.91 1.19 10.21
CA GLY A 36 -7.07 2.05 10.05
C GLY A 36 -7.67 2.00 8.64
N LEU A 37 -6.82 2.05 7.62
CA LEU A 37 -7.21 1.99 6.21
C LEU A 37 -6.28 1.06 5.43
N ILE A 38 -6.87 0.20 4.63
CA ILE A 38 -6.15 -0.67 3.68
C ILE A 38 -6.20 -0.06 2.29
N VAL A 39 -5.05 0.10 1.63
CA VAL A 39 -5.00 0.42 0.19
C VAL A 39 -4.55 -0.82 -0.56
N ALA A 40 -5.41 -1.32 -1.46
CA ALA A 40 -5.17 -2.52 -2.25
C ALA A 40 -4.17 -2.27 -3.39
N GLU A 41 -3.68 -3.34 -4.01
CA GLU A 41 -2.76 -3.24 -5.15
C GLU A 41 -3.35 -2.40 -6.28
N MET A 42 -2.48 -1.68 -6.98
CA MET A 42 -2.90 -0.90 -8.14
C MET A 42 -3.28 -1.81 -9.32
N VAL A 43 -4.39 -1.52 -9.94
CA VAL A 43 -4.88 -2.19 -11.16
C VAL A 43 -4.86 -1.23 -12.35
N SER A 44 -4.63 -1.77 -13.56
CA SER A 44 -4.66 -0.95 -14.77
C SER A 44 -6.09 -0.62 -15.18
N ASP A 45 -6.35 0.67 -15.42
CA ASP A 45 -7.59 1.19 -15.98
C ASP A 45 -7.99 0.49 -17.29
N LYS A 46 -7.07 0.44 -18.26
CA LYS A 46 -7.29 -0.24 -19.56
C LYS A 46 -7.52 -1.73 -19.39
N ALA A 47 -6.77 -2.40 -18.50
CA ALA A 47 -6.96 -3.83 -18.30
C ALA A 47 -8.35 -4.15 -17.74
N ILE A 48 -8.88 -3.30 -16.84
CA ILE A 48 -10.27 -3.40 -16.36
C ILE A 48 -11.25 -3.15 -17.50
N THR A 49 -11.10 -2.03 -18.23
CA THR A 49 -11.98 -1.64 -19.34
C THR A 49 -12.06 -2.72 -20.43
N TYR A 50 -10.96 -3.41 -20.71
CA TYR A 50 -10.91 -4.52 -21.69
C TYR A 50 -11.26 -5.89 -21.10
N GLY A 51 -11.75 -5.96 -19.86
CA GLY A 51 -12.21 -7.20 -19.24
C GLY A 51 -11.10 -8.23 -18.97
N ASN A 52 -9.87 -7.78 -18.69
CA ASN A 52 -8.76 -8.70 -18.39
C ASN A 52 -9.03 -9.46 -17.07
N LYS A 53 -9.33 -10.76 -17.20
CA LYS A 53 -9.71 -11.62 -16.08
C LYS A 53 -8.69 -11.59 -14.93
N LYS A 54 -7.39 -11.65 -15.23
CA LYS A 54 -6.35 -11.62 -14.19
C LYS A 54 -6.36 -10.31 -13.39
N THR A 55 -6.62 -9.18 -14.06
CA THR A 55 -6.72 -7.87 -13.38
C THR A 55 -8.01 -7.77 -12.57
N ILE A 56 -9.12 -8.30 -13.08
CA ILE A 56 -10.40 -8.38 -12.34
C ILE A 56 -10.24 -9.26 -11.11
N ASP A 57 -9.58 -10.41 -11.21
CA ASP A 57 -9.28 -11.28 -10.06
C ASP A 57 -8.44 -10.60 -8.97
N MET A 58 -7.62 -9.58 -9.31
CA MET A 58 -6.87 -8.77 -8.34
C MET A 58 -7.76 -7.85 -7.50
N LEU A 59 -8.97 -7.56 -7.95
CA LEU A 59 -9.94 -6.72 -7.22
C LEU A 59 -10.60 -7.45 -6.05
N TYR A 60 -10.37 -8.77 -5.89
CA TYR A 60 -10.97 -9.55 -4.81
C TYR A 60 -10.69 -8.93 -3.45
N MET A 61 -11.74 -8.71 -2.67
CA MET A 61 -11.72 -8.20 -1.30
C MET A 61 -12.81 -8.86 -0.46
N THR A 62 -12.70 -8.73 0.85
CA THR A 62 -13.72 -9.19 1.81
C THR A 62 -14.16 -8.01 2.68
N ASP A 63 -15.35 -8.09 3.26
CA ASP A 63 -15.84 -7.06 4.19
C ASP A 63 -14.96 -6.91 5.44
N TYR A 64 -14.23 -7.95 5.80
CA TYR A 64 -13.27 -7.90 6.91
C TYR A 64 -12.15 -6.88 6.71
N GLU A 65 -11.77 -6.62 5.47
CA GLU A 65 -10.68 -5.70 5.10
C GLU A 65 -11.08 -4.20 5.17
N ARG A 66 -12.38 -3.90 5.35
CA ARG A 66 -12.91 -2.52 5.36
C ARG A 66 -12.44 -1.71 6.58
N PRO A 67 -12.26 -0.36 6.45
CA PRO A 67 -12.37 0.36 5.18
C PRO A 67 -11.21 0.03 4.24
N LEU A 68 -11.55 -0.16 2.95
CA LEU A 68 -10.61 -0.50 1.89
C LEU A 68 -10.69 0.52 0.75
N SER A 69 -9.53 0.96 0.30
CA SER A 69 -9.34 1.78 -0.88
C SER A 69 -8.78 0.95 -2.03
N GLN A 70 -9.44 0.94 -3.19
CA GLN A 70 -8.94 0.29 -4.39
C GLN A 70 -8.16 1.27 -5.25
N GLN A 71 -6.87 0.97 -5.52
CA GLN A 71 -6.02 1.84 -6.31
C GLN A 71 -6.07 1.51 -7.80
N ILE A 72 -6.19 2.53 -8.66
CA ILE A 72 -6.17 2.45 -10.12
C ILE A 72 -4.97 3.22 -10.67
N PHE A 73 -4.34 2.72 -11.73
CA PHE A 73 -3.34 3.46 -12.50
C PHE A 73 -3.65 3.46 -13.99
N GLY A 74 -3.30 4.54 -14.66
CA GLY A 74 -3.47 4.74 -16.09
C GLY A 74 -2.99 6.10 -16.54
N SER A 75 -3.36 6.50 -17.75
CA SER A 75 -3.00 7.79 -18.33
C SER A 75 -4.10 8.42 -19.18
N ASP A 76 -5.23 7.74 -19.33
CA ASP A 76 -6.36 8.18 -20.14
C ASP A 76 -7.61 8.40 -19.29
N THR A 77 -8.21 9.58 -19.38
CA THR A 77 -9.36 9.99 -18.57
C THR A 77 -10.56 9.07 -18.74
N HIS A 78 -10.87 8.68 -19.97
CA HIS A 78 -12.01 7.81 -20.28
C HIS A 78 -11.84 6.41 -19.66
N SER A 79 -10.64 5.84 -19.78
CA SER A 79 -10.33 4.52 -19.20
C SER A 79 -10.37 4.56 -17.67
N PHE A 80 -9.90 5.66 -17.03
CA PHE A 80 -10.01 5.86 -15.59
C PHE A 80 -11.46 5.87 -15.12
N VAL A 81 -12.32 6.65 -15.78
CA VAL A 81 -13.76 6.73 -15.46
C VAL A 81 -14.44 5.38 -15.63
N SER A 82 -14.18 4.68 -16.73
CA SER A 82 -14.74 3.36 -16.99
C SER A 82 -14.32 2.33 -15.94
N ALA A 83 -13.03 2.32 -15.57
CA ALA A 83 -12.51 1.43 -14.54
C ALA A 83 -13.07 1.77 -13.15
N ALA A 84 -13.16 3.06 -12.80
CA ALA A 84 -13.69 3.49 -11.51
C ALA A 84 -15.16 3.08 -11.34
N LYS A 85 -16.00 3.31 -12.34
CA LYS A 85 -17.40 2.85 -12.34
C LYS A 85 -17.53 1.33 -12.25
N PHE A 86 -16.71 0.60 -12.99
CA PHE A 86 -16.69 -0.85 -12.91
C PHE A 86 -16.35 -1.35 -11.50
N ILE A 87 -15.31 -0.77 -10.89
CA ILE A 87 -14.85 -1.14 -9.54
C ILE A 87 -15.92 -0.79 -8.51
N GLU A 88 -16.50 0.40 -8.55
CA GLU A 88 -17.57 0.80 -7.65
C GLU A 88 -18.76 -0.14 -7.72
N SER A 89 -19.24 -0.47 -8.94
CA SER A 89 -20.44 -1.28 -9.16
C SER A 89 -20.24 -2.77 -8.87
N ASN A 90 -19.02 -3.30 -8.96
CA ASN A 90 -18.78 -4.74 -8.83
C ASN A 90 -18.06 -5.13 -7.54
N MET A 91 -17.26 -4.21 -6.94
CA MET A 91 -16.42 -4.51 -5.77
C MET A 91 -16.83 -3.70 -4.54
N HIS A 92 -17.56 -2.60 -4.74
CA HIS A 92 -18.04 -1.71 -3.66
C HIS A 92 -16.94 -1.32 -2.64
N PRO A 93 -15.77 -0.83 -3.08
CA PRO A 93 -14.74 -0.36 -2.15
C PRO A 93 -15.26 0.86 -1.39
N ASP A 94 -14.66 1.16 -0.23
CA ASP A 94 -15.02 2.36 0.53
C ASP A 94 -14.43 3.64 -0.09
N ILE A 95 -13.30 3.52 -0.81
CA ILE A 95 -12.56 4.62 -1.44
C ILE A 95 -11.98 4.12 -2.76
N ILE A 96 -11.90 5.00 -3.76
CA ILE A 96 -11.10 4.79 -4.97
C ILE A 96 -9.86 5.68 -4.89
N ASP A 97 -8.67 5.11 -5.07
CA ASP A 97 -7.39 5.83 -5.06
C ASP A 97 -6.76 5.88 -6.44
N ILE A 98 -6.25 7.03 -6.84
CA ILE A 98 -5.57 7.23 -8.12
C ILE A 98 -4.06 7.23 -7.91
N ASN A 99 -3.36 6.31 -8.58
CA ASN A 99 -1.90 6.23 -8.53
C ASN A 99 -1.26 7.28 -9.46
N MET A 100 -0.58 8.24 -8.87
CA MET A 100 0.28 9.21 -9.55
C MET A 100 1.71 9.19 -8.99
N GLY A 101 2.15 8.04 -8.42
CA GLY A 101 3.45 7.91 -7.77
C GLY A 101 4.29 6.71 -8.17
N CYS A 102 3.79 5.77 -8.97
CA CYS A 102 4.54 4.58 -9.37
C CYS A 102 5.76 4.97 -10.23
N PRO A 103 7.01 4.64 -9.80
CA PRO A 103 8.22 5.03 -10.53
C PRO A 103 8.67 3.99 -11.56
N VAL A 104 8.03 2.82 -11.59
CA VAL A 104 8.44 1.67 -12.41
C VAL A 104 8.46 2.05 -13.90
N PRO A 105 9.54 1.78 -14.66
CA PRO A 105 9.67 2.19 -16.06
C PRO A 105 8.50 1.76 -16.95
N LYS A 106 8.00 0.54 -16.79
CA LYS A 106 6.84 0.05 -17.54
C LYS A 106 5.58 0.91 -17.31
N VAL A 107 5.39 1.46 -16.11
CA VAL A 107 4.26 2.33 -15.77
C VAL A 107 4.56 3.78 -16.16
N ALA A 108 5.69 4.34 -15.67
CA ALA A 108 6.00 5.74 -15.81
C ALA A 108 6.51 6.14 -17.21
N LEU A 109 7.31 5.29 -17.84
CA LEU A 109 7.90 5.61 -19.15
C LEU A 109 7.08 5.04 -20.31
N SER A 110 6.74 3.73 -20.27
CA SER A 110 6.04 3.09 -21.38
C SER A 110 4.56 3.44 -21.41
N ALA A 111 3.86 3.37 -20.27
CA ALA A 111 2.42 3.64 -20.19
C ALA A 111 2.09 5.13 -19.94
N GLN A 112 3.08 6.01 -19.73
CA GLN A 112 2.91 7.43 -19.38
C GLN A 112 1.90 7.63 -18.23
N ALA A 113 1.94 6.72 -17.24
CA ALA A 113 1.04 6.62 -16.10
C ALA A 113 1.79 6.80 -14.77
N GLY A 114 1.09 6.71 -13.66
CA GLY A 114 1.71 6.83 -12.34
C GLY A 114 2.43 8.18 -12.19
N SER A 115 3.72 8.15 -11.83
CA SER A 115 4.50 9.38 -11.62
C SER A 115 4.73 10.22 -12.89
N ALA A 116 4.48 9.71 -14.09
CA ALA A 116 4.54 10.51 -15.32
C ALA A 116 3.47 11.61 -15.36
N LEU A 117 2.33 11.37 -14.71
CA LEU A 117 1.23 12.35 -14.62
C LEU A 117 1.64 13.63 -13.90
N LEU A 118 2.62 13.57 -12.99
CA LEU A 118 3.12 14.75 -12.27
C LEU A 118 3.70 15.85 -13.17
N LYS A 119 4.01 15.53 -14.43
CA LYS A 119 4.55 16.50 -15.41
C LYS A 119 3.47 17.39 -16.03
N ASP A 120 2.19 17.06 -15.85
CA ASP A 120 1.07 17.71 -16.51
C ASP A 120 -0.08 17.94 -15.51
N PRO A 121 -0.06 19.07 -14.76
CA PRO A 121 -1.09 19.40 -13.78
C PRO A 121 -2.49 19.49 -14.38
N ASP A 122 -2.64 19.94 -15.62
CA ASP A 122 -3.94 20.06 -16.27
C ASP A 122 -4.55 18.67 -16.54
N LYS A 123 -3.72 17.74 -16.96
CA LYS A 123 -4.12 16.33 -17.10
C LYS A 123 -4.47 15.68 -15.76
N VAL A 124 -3.70 15.99 -14.70
CA VAL A 124 -4.02 15.56 -13.33
C VAL A 124 -5.41 16.08 -12.93
N TYR A 125 -5.69 17.37 -13.12
CA TYR A 125 -7.00 17.96 -12.85
C TYR A 125 -8.12 17.24 -13.62
N SER A 126 -7.95 17.06 -14.93
CA SER A 126 -8.93 16.42 -15.80
C SER A 126 -9.25 14.99 -15.36
N ILE A 127 -8.22 14.16 -15.08
CA ILE A 127 -8.42 12.78 -14.62
C ILE A 127 -9.15 12.76 -13.27
N VAL A 128 -8.65 13.49 -12.27
CA VAL A 128 -9.23 13.48 -10.92
C VAL A 128 -10.66 13.99 -10.92
N LYS A 129 -10.92 15.12 -11.57
CA LYS A 129 -12.27 15.71 -11.69
C LYS A 129 -13.25 14.74 -12.34
N SER A 130 -12.85 14.13 -13.45
CA SER A 130 -13.72 13.18 -14.17
C SER A 130 -14.03 11.92 -13.36
N VAL A 131 -13.07 11.42 -12.58
CA VAL A 131 -13.32 10.26 -11.69
C VAL A 131 -14.21 10.67 -10.53
N VAL A 132 -13.96 11.83 -9.88
CA VAL A 132 -14.80 12.36 -8.79
C VAL A 132 -16.25 12.53 -9.23
N ASP A 133 -16.48 13.06 -10.43
CA ASP A 133 -17.84 13.26 -10.95
C ASP A 133 -18.53 11.95 -11.36
N ALA A 134 -17.77 10.87 -11.52
CA ALA A 134 -18.26 9.62 -12.09
C ALA A 134 -18.66 8.57 -11.03
N VAL A 135 -18.19 8.71 -9.79
CA VAL A 135 -18.40 7.75 -8.70
C VAL A 135 -18.99 8.41 -7.45
N SER A 136 -19.64 7.63 -6.59
CA SER A 136 -20.25 8.13 -5.35
C SER A 136 -19.33 8.01 -4.13
N VAL A 137 -18.34 7.10 -4.20
CA VAL A 137 -17.35 6.91 -3.13
C VAL A 137 -16.27 8.01 -3.17
N PRO A 138 -15.65 8.37 -2.02
CA PRO A 138 -14.55 9.31 -1.99
C PRO A 138 -13.40 8.89 -2.91
N VAL A 139 -12.82 9.88 -3.60
CA VAL A 139 -11.64 9.68 -4.46
C VAL A 139 -10.42 10.27 -3.76
N THR A 140 -9.33 9.50 -3.71
CA THR A 140 -8.03 9.95 -3.18
C THR A 140 -6.94 9.85 -4.23
N VAL A 141 -5.84 10.54 -4.02
CA VAL A 141 -4.70 10.52 -4.96
C VAL A 141 -3.41 10.23 -4.20
N LYS A 142 -2.56 9.34 -4.74
CA LYS A 142 -1.23 9.08 -4.19
C LYS A 142 -0.15 9.57 -5.14
N ILE A 143 0.70 10.50 -4.66
CA ILE A 143 1.75 11.16 -5.43
C ILE A 143 3.16 10.89 -4.88
N ARG A 144 4.16 11.33 -5.64
CA ARG A 144 5.54 11.57 -5.20
C ARG A 144 5.82 13.07 -5.14
N SER A 145 7.00 13.45 -4.59
CA SER A 145 7.42 14.86 -4.49
C SER A 145 7.60 15.55 -5.84
N GLY A 146 7.79 14.78 -6.92
CA GLY A 146 7.97 15.26 -8.28
C GLY A 146 8.60 14.22 -9.19
N TRP A 147 8.97 14.62 -10.41
CA TRP A 147 9.62 13.74 -11.38
C TRP A 147 11.08 13.46 -11.04
N ASP A 148 11.86 14.50 -10.79
CA ASP A 148 13.28 14.48 -10.38
C ASP A 148 13.59 15.69 -9.48
N SER A 149 14.86 15.88 -9.10
CA SER A 149 15.28 16.97 -8.22
C SER A 149 15.06 18.38 -8.79
N ASN A 150 14.98 18.53 -10.10
CA ASN A 150 14.72 19.82 -10.76
C ASN A 150 13.22 20.08 -11.01
N HIS A 151 12.39 19.04 -10.83
CA HIS A 151 10.95 19.08 -11.09
C HIS A 151 10.19 18.56 -9.86
N ILE A 152 10.31 19.30 -8.75
CA ILE A 152 9.57 19.04 -7.50
C ILE A 152 8.33 19.94 -7.49
N ASN A 153 7.15 19.33 -7.60
CA ASN A 153 5.89 20.06 -7.73
C ASN A 153 4.74 19.47 -6.88
N ALA A 154 5.04 18.72 -5.82
CA ALA A 154 4.01 18.08 -4.99
C ALA A 154 2.97 19.07 -4.45
N VAL A 155 3.35 20.31 -4.09
CA VAL A 155 2.42 21.31 -3.57
C VAL A 155 1.45 21.76 -4.66
N GLU A 156 1.93 22.01 -5.88
CA GLU A 156 1.10 22.37 -7.02
C GLU A 156 0.11 21.25 -7.35
N ILE A 157 0.60 20.01 -7.45
CA ILE A 157 -0.25 18.83 -7.70
C ILE A 157 -1.27 18.64 -6.57
N ALA A 158 -0.90 18.86 -5.30
CA ALA A 158 -1.81 18.73 -4.18
C ALA A 158 -2.97 19.75 -4.27
N LYS A 159 -2.68 21.00 -4.59
CA LYS A 159 -3.71 22.03 -4.84
C LYS A 159 -4.60 21.67 -6.03
N THR A 160 -4.00 21.12 -7.08
CA THR A 160 -4.71 20.69 -8.30
C THR A 160 -5.70 19.58 -8.00
N VAL A 161 -5.28 18.54 -7.23
CA VAL A 161 -6.18 17.42 -6.90
C VAL A 161 -7.26 17.82 -5.91
N GLU A 162 -6.97 18.72 -4.95
CA GLU A 162 -7.97 19.30 -4.06
C GLU A 162 -9.02 20.08 -4.84
N LYS A 163 -8.59 20.98 -5.74
CA LYS A 163 -9.49 21.75 -6.64
C LYS A 163 -10.34 20.82 -7.52
N ALA A 164 -9.83 19.66 -7.91
CA ALA A 164 -10.56 18.65 -8.68
C ALA A 164 -11.58 17.86 -7.84
N GLY A 165 -11.60 18.03 -6.51
CA GLY A 165 -12.56 17.40 -5.61
C GLY A 165 -12.06 16.10 -4.94
N ALA A 166 -10.75 15.84 -4.94
CA ALA A 166 -10.19 14.72 -4.18
C ALA A 166 -10.45 14.89 -2.67
N SER A 167 -10.77 13.79 -1.99
CA SER A 167 -11.11 13.78 -0.56
C SER A 167 -9.91 13.60 0.36
N ALA A 168 -8.75 13.20 -0.14
CA ALA A 168 -7.47 13.14 0.57
C ALA A 168 -6.31 12.97 -0.42
N ILE A 169 -5.09 13.27 0.04
CA ILE A 169 -3.87 13.06 -0.73
C ILE A 169 -2.83 12.31 0.08
N THR A 170 -2.17 11.31 -0.53
CA THR A 170 -1.00 10.64 0.03
C THR A 170 0.28 11.14 -0.66
N VAL A 171 1.25 11.59 0.11
CA VAL A 171 2.51 12.15 -0.41
C VAL A 171 3.69 11.28 -0.02
N HIS A 172 4.37 10.67 -1.00
CA HIS A 172 5.67 10.06 -0.79
C HIS A 172 6.77 11.11 -1.03
N GLY A 173 7.53 11.44 0.01
CA GLY A 173 8.56 12.50 -0.02
C GLY A 173 9.81 12.18 -0.87
N ARG A 174 9.72 11.29 -1.86
CA ARG A 174 10.75 11.01 -2.86
C ARG A 174 10.27 11.35 -4.25
N THR A 175 11.17 11.80 -5.11
CA THR A 175 10.91 11.96 -6.53
C THR A 175 10.81 10.60 -7.24
N ARG A 176 10.28 10.60 -8.46
CA ARG A 176 10.29 9.40 -9.33
C ARG A 176 11.72 8.92 -9.60
N ALA A 177 12.63 9.83 -9.89
CA ALA A 177 14.03 9.51 -10.21
C ALA A 177 14.78 8.86 -9.05
N GLN A 178 14.51 9.26 -7.81
CA GLN A 178 15.07 8.63 -6.62
C GLN A 178 14.64 7.17 -6.46
N GLY A 179 13.47 6.78 -6.99
CA GLY A 179 12.94 5.44 -6.73
C GLY A 179 12.82 5.19 -5.22
N TYR A 180 13.82 4.50 -4.67
CA TYR A 180 13.93 4.22 -3.22
C TYR A 180 15.28 4.62 -2.63
N SER A 181 16.12 5.32 -3.40
CA SER A 181 17.42 5.82 -2.95
C SER A 181 17.28 7.04 -2.05
N GLY A 182 18.29 7.29 -1.21
CA GLY A 182 18.30 8.40 -0.26
C GLY A 182 17.19 8.28 0.79
N SER A 183 16.71 9.40 1.33
CA SER A 183 15.66 9.51 2.32
C SER A 183 14.42 10.18 1.77
N SER A 184 13.27 9.91 2.40
CA SER A 184 12.03 10.64 2.15
C SER A 184 12.15 12.06 2.70
N ASP A 185 11.86 13.05 1.89
CA ASP A 185 11.87 14.46 2.28
C ASP A 185 10.56 14.79 3.03
N LEU A 186 10.68 15.02 4.33
CA LEU A 186 9.55 15.38 5.18
C LEU A 186 9.11 16.84 5.00
N ASP A 187 10.01 17.73 4.56
CA ASP A 187 9.66 19.14 4.32
C ASP A 187 8.64 19.28 3.17
N ILE A 188 8.74 18.41 2.16
CA ILE A 188 7.76 18.38 1.07
C ILE A 188 6.38 17.96 1.60
N ILE A 189 6.31 16.94 2.47
CA ILE A 189 5.05 16.50 3.08
C ILE A 189 4.47 17.62 3.94
N LYS A 190 5.29 18.29 4.75
CA LYS A 190 4.90 19.44 5.56
C LYS A 190 4.36 20.57 4.71
N LYS A 191 5.10 20.96 3.64
CA LYS A 191 4.65 22.02 2.71
C LYS A 191 3.32 21.66 2.05
N VAL A 192 3.10 20.40 1.67
CA VAL A 192 1.79 19.99 1.13
C VAL A 192 0.71 20.19 2.20
N LYS A 193 0.92 19.71 3.44
CA LYS A 193 -0.04 19.87 4.53
C LYS A 193 -0.39 21.32 4.84
N GLU A 194 0.57 22.22 4.74
CA GLU A 194 0.37 23.67 4.94
C GLU A 194 -0.41 24.36 3.81
N ASN A 195 -0.58 23.70 2.66
CA ASN A 195 -1.12 24.32 1.45
C ASN A 195 -2.45 23.72 0.96
N VAL A 196 -2.98 22.68 1.61
CA VAL A 196 -4.28 22.07 1.31
C VAL A 196 -5.10 21.87 2.58
N SER A 197 -6.43 21.85 2.43
CA SER A 197 -7.38 21.62 3.52
C SER A 197 -7.82 20.15 3.65
N ILE A 198 -7.70 19.37 2.57
CA ILE A 198 -8.01 17.94 2.60
C ILE A 198 -6.98 17.18 3.44
N PRO A 199 -7.33 16.02 4.00
CA PRO A 199 -6.40 15.18 4.74
C PRO A 199 -5.16 14.81 3.93
N VAL A 200 -3.99 14.96 4.56
CA VAL A 200 -2.68 14.58 3.99
C VAL A 200 -2.15 13.36 4.70
N ILE A 201 -1.82 12.32 3.94
CA ILE A 201 -1.24 11.08 4.44
C ILE A 201 0.26 11.07 4.08
N GLY A 202 1.12 11.13 5.10
CA GLY A 202 2.57 11.10 4.92
C GLY A 202 3.09 9.69 4.62
N ASN A 203 3.98 9.55 3.63
CA ASN A 203 4.54 8.26 3.24
C ASN A 203 6.05 8.34 3.00
N GLY A 204 6.78 7.32 3.44
CA GLY A 204 8.21 7.13 3.20
C GLY A 204 8.99 6.84 4.49
N ASP A 205 9.88 5.86 4.40
CA ASP A 205 10.87 5.44 5.42
C ASP A 205 10.36 5.14 6.83
N ILE A 206 9.08 4.84 7.00
CA ILE A 206 8.55 4.40 8.28
C ILE A 206 8.95 2.93 8.49
N ARG A 207 9.83 2.69 9.47
CA ARG A 207 10.39 1.38 9.84
C ARG A 207 10.19 1.05 11.31
N SER A 208 9.73 2.03 12.10
CA SER A 208 9.41 1.94 13.52
C SER A 208 8.21 2.82 13.85
N CYS A 209 7.61 2.60 15.01
CA CYS A 209 6.56 3.49 15.54
C CYS A 209 7.10 4.90 15.84
N TYR A 210 8.40 5.03 16.11
CA TYR A 210 9.06 6.32 16.32
C TYR A 210 9.14 7.12 15.01
N ASP A 211 9.43 6.47 13.87
CA ASP A 211 9.40 7.14 12.57
C ASP A 211 8.00 7.65 12.22
N ALA A 212 6.97 6.83 12.53
CA ALA A 212 5.57 7.23 12.35
C ALA A 212 5.21 8.47 13.18
N LYS A 213 5.61 8.46 14.46
CA LYS A 213 5.40 9.59 15.37
C LYS A 213 6.15 10.83 14.89
N HIS A 214 7.42 10.68 14.53
CA HIS A 214 8.24 11.78 14.01
C HIS A 214 7.62 12.40 12.74
N MET A 215 7.16 11.58 11.79
CA MET A 215 6.49 12.07 10.59
C MET A 215 5.26 12.92 10.94
N ILE A 216 4.38 12.44 11.82
CA ILE A 216 3.18 13.20 12.25
C ILE A 216 3.58 14.49 12.96
N ASP A 217 4.50 14.41 13.92
CA ASP A 217 4.89 15.57 14.72
C ASP A 217 5.55 16.68 13.90
N TYR A 218 6.41 16.28 12.97
CA TYR A 218 7.17 17.22 12.15
C TYR A 218 6.32 17.82 11.01
N THR A 219 5.58 16.97 10.29
CA THR A 219 4.86 17.40 9.09
C THR A 219 3.44 17.86 9.36
N LYS A 220 2.88 17.53 10.52
CA LYS A 220 1.47 17.73 10.90
C LYS A 220 0.49 17.03 9.95
N CYS A 221 0.94 16.02 9.19
CA CYS A 221 0.04 15.21 8.36
C CYS A 221 -0.99 14.47 9.23
N ASP A 222 -2.15 14.19 8.66
CA ASP A 222 -3.30 13.62 9.36
C ASP A 222 -3.14 12.13 9.65
N ALA A 223 -2.36 11.43 8.81
CA ALA A 223 -2.07 10.00 8.95
C ALA A 223 -0.72 9.64 8.32
N VAL A 224 -0.24 8.44 8.59
CA VAL A 224 0.98 7.87 8.00
C VAL A 224 0.66 6.62 7.20
N MET A 225 1.27 6.49 6.02
CA MET A 225 1.15 5.29 5.19
C MET A 225 2.43 4.48 5.23
N ILE A 226 2.32 3.19 5.59
CA ILE A 226 3.45 2.30 5.74
C ILE A 226 3.50 1.32 4.57
N GLY A 227 4.62 1.29 3.85
CA GLY A 227 4.89 0.36 2.75
C GLY A 227 5.92 -0.69 3.15
N ARG A 228 7.14 -0.57 2.67
CA ARG A 228 8.21 -1.57 2.85
C ARG A 228 8.52 -1.95 4.31
N GLY A 229 8.20 -1.10 5.27
CA GLY A 229 8.42 -1.38 6.70
C GLY A 229 7.64 -2.58 7.21
N ILE A 230 6.50 -2.90 6.61
CA ILE A 230 5.67 -4.06 7.02
C ILE A 230 6.04 -5.36 6.31
N LEU A 231 6.98 -5.36 5.36
CA LEU A 231 7.41 -6.58 4.66
C LEU A 231 8.11 -7.53 5.64
N GLY A 232 7.50 -8.66 5.91
CA GLY A 232 7.95 -9.63 6.93
C GLY A 232 7.83 -9.14 8.38
N ASN A 233 7.21 -7.97 8.59
CA ASN A 233 6.97 -7.38 9.89
C ASN A 233 5.57 -6.71 9.96
N PRO A 234 4.47 -7.45 9.84
CA PRO A 234 3.12 -6.88 9.95
C PRO A 234 2.84 -6.27 11.32
N TRP A 235 3.55 -6.68 12.37
CA TRP A 235 3.43 -6.15 13.74
C TRP A 235 3.73 -4.66 13.82
N LEU A 236 4.55 -4.11 12.90
CA LEU A 236 4.81 -2.68 12.83
C LEU A 236 3.52 -1.84 12.75
N ILE A 237 2.47 -2.35 12.11
CA ILE A 237 1.16 -1.68 12.10
C ILE A 237 0.62 -1.55 13.53
N LYS A 238 0.59 -2.68 14.27
CA LYS A 238 0.11 -2.67 15.66
C LYS A 238 0.98 -1.79 16.55
N GLU A 239 2.30 -1.86 16.40
CA GLU A 239 3.24 -1.01 17.14
C GLU A 239 2.98 0.47 16.89
N CYS A 240 2.76 0.86 15.62
CA CYS A 240 2.43 2.25 15.28
C CYS A 240 1.09 2.68 15.87
N VAL A 241 0.04 1.86 15.77
CA VAL A 241 -1.28 2.17 16.33
C VAL A 241 -1.19 2.32 17.86
N ASP A 242 -0.62 1.34 18.55
CA ASP A 242 -0.52 1.34 20.01
C ASP A 242 0.34 2.52 20.53
N TYR A 243 1.44 2.83 19.83
CA TYR A 243 2.32 3.93 20.21
C TYR A 243 1.69 5.30 19.96
N LEU A 244 1.08 5.51 18.80
CA LEU A 244 0.46 6.79 18.45
C LEU A 244 -0.78 7.11 19.29
N GLU A 245 -1.58 6.10 19.64
CA GLU A 245 -2.82 6.29 20.39
C GLU A 245 -2.62 6.27 21.91
N LYS A 246 -1.69 5.44 22.42
CA LYS A 246 -1.59 5.13 23.86
C LYS A 246 -0.18 5.28 24.41
N GLY A 247 0.82 5.59 23.60
CA GLY A 247 2.23 5.64 24.02
C GLY A 247 2.82 4.28 24.43
N ILE A 248 2.18 3.17 24.03
CA ILE A 248 2.66 1.83 24.36
C ILE A 248 3.90 1.52 23.52
N LEU A 249 5.00 1.16 24.19
CA LEU A 249 6.26 0.82 23.54
C LEU A 249 6.19 -0.52 22.80
N PRO A 250 6.88 -0.64 21.65
CA PRO A 250 6.89 -1.88 20.89
C PRO A 250 7.55 -3.03 21.66
N LYS A 251 7.03 -4.24 21.46
CA LYS A 251 7.61 -5.46 22.01
C LYS A 251 8.36 -6.22 20.91
N LYS A 252 9.50 -6.81 21.27
CA LYS A 252 10.26 -7.64 20.34
C LYS A 252 9.44 -8.88 19.95
N VAL A 253 9.23 -9.06 18.65
CA VAL A 253 8.56 -10.24 18.09
C VAL A 253 9.52 -11.43 18.13
N SER A 254 9.07 -12.53 18.73
CA SER A 254 9.84 -13.77 18.83
C SER A 254 9.95 -14.51 17.49
N ILE A 255 10.89 -15.43 17.38
CA ILE A 255 11.02 -16.29 16.19
C ILE A 255 9.79 -17.18 16.06
N GLN A 256 9.27 -17.70 17.15
CA GLN A 256 8.06 -18.53 17.21
C GLN A 256 6.84 -17.78 16.63
N GLU A 257 6.63 -16.52 17.01
CA GLU A 257 5.55 -15.71 16.47
C GLU A 257 5.71 -15.47 14.96
N LYS A 258 6.94 -15.24 14.47
CA LYS A 258 7.20 -15.10 13.03
C LYS A 258 6.87 -16.37 12.26
N PHE A 259 7.26 -17.54 12.78
CA PHE A 259 6.97 -18.81 12.12
C PHE A 259 5.47 -19.15 12.16
N ALA A 260 4.80 -18.88 13.26
CA ALA A 260 3.33 -19.00 13.34
C ALA A 260 2.64 -18.09 12.32
N MET A 261 3.14 -16.86 12.13
CA MET A 261 2.61 -15.93 11.13
C MET A 261 2.83 -16.43 9.71
N ILE A 262 3.97 -17.04 9.39
CA ILE A 262 4.22 -17.64 8.08
C ILE A 262 3.16 -18.73 7.78
N LYS A 263 2.93 -19.64 8.73
CA LYS A 263 1.93 -20.71 8.58
C LYS A 263 0.53 -20.14 8.38
N ARG A 264 0.14 -19.17 9.20
CA ARG A 264 -1.14 -18.47 9.07
C ARG A 264 -1.28 -17.77 7.71
N HIS A 265 -0.23 -17.10 7.23
CA HIS A 265 -0.25 -16.42 5.93
C HIS A 265 -0.44 -17.42 4.78
N LEU A 266 0.24 -18.57 4.83
CA LEU A 266 0.05 -19.65 3.86
C LEU A 266 -1.39 -20.17 3.87
N ASP A 267 -1.99 -20.35 5.06
CA ASP A 267 -3.38 -20.80 5.19
C ASP A 267 -4.37 -19.80 4.58
N LEU A 268 -4.16 -18.50 4.78
CA LEU A 268 -4.98 -17.45 4.19
C LEU A 268 -4.84 -17.41 2.66
N LEU A 269 -3.64 -17.56 2.14
CA LEU A 269 -3.42 -17.64 0.68
C LEU A 269 -4.14 -18.85 0.07
N LEU A 270 -4.07 -20.02 0.71
CA LEU A 270 -4.74 -21.24 0.24
C LEU A 270 -6.27 -21.15 0.28
N LYS A 271 -6.82 -20.29 1.14
CA LYS A 271 -8.28 -20.01 1.16
C LYS A 271 -8.75 -19.12 0.02
N THR A 272 -7.87 -18.26 -0.51
CA THR A 272 -8.25 -17.21 -1.46
C THR A 272 -7.69 -17.43 -2.87
N LYS A 273 -6.75 -18.37 -3.03
CA LYS A 273 -6.06 -18.60 -4.31
C LYS A 273 -5.88 -20.09 -4.63
N PRO A 274 -5.76 -20.46 -5.92
CA PRO A 274 -5.40 -21.82 -6.29
C PRO A 274 -4.08 -22.26 -5.62
N LYS A 275 -3.99 -23.50 -5.17
CA LYS A 275 -2.85 -24.07 -4.40
C LYS A 275 -1.49 -23.69 -5.01
N LYS A 276 -1.31 -23.87 -6.32
CA LYS A 276 -0.06 -23.56 -7.02
C LYS A 276 0.33 -22.09 -6.88
N VAL A 277 -0.65 -21.17 -7.01
CA VAL A 277 -0.42 -19.72 -6.88
C VAL A 277 -0.08 -19.36 -5.44
N ALA A 278 -0.84 -19.86 -4.47
CA ALA A 278 -0.60 -19.63 -3.05
C ALA A 278 0.82 -20.06 -2.63
N LEU A 279 1.26 -21.25 -3.07
CA LEU A 279 2.60 -21.77 -2.77
C LEU A 279 3.73 -20.97 -3.45
N LEU A 280 3.47 -20.33 -4.58
CA LEU A 280 4.44 -19.44 -5.22
C LEU A 280 4.51 -18.08 -4.52
N GLU A 281 3.36 -17.49 -4.19
CA GLU A 281 3.30 -16.17 -3.55
C GLU A 281 3.87 -16.19 -2.13
N ILE A 282 3.59 -17.24 -1.34
CA ILE A 282 4.10 -17.33 0.03
C ILE A 282 5.64 -17.30 0.08
N ARG A 283 6.35 -17.80 -0.94
CA ARG A 283 7.81 -17.77 -0.99
C ARG A 283 8.38 -16.36 -0.86
N THR A 284 7.75 -15.39 -1.52
CA THR A 284 8.14 -13.98 -1.41
C THR A 284 7.97 -13.48 0.02
N HIS A 285 6.84 -13.78 0.65
CA HIS A 285 6.58 -13.39 2.03
C HIS A 285 7.51 -14.10 3.03
N ILE A 286 7.77 -15.39 2.85
CA ILE A 286 8.74 -16.15 3.68
C ILE A 286 10.12 -15.51 3.59
N ALA A 287 10.58 -15.09 2.41
CA ALA A 287 11.86 -14.42 2.27
C ALA A 287 11.97 -13.16 3.14
N TYR A 288 10.88 -12.41 3.27
CA TYR A 288 10.82 -11.23 4.14
C TYR A 288 10.72 -11.61 5.63
N TYR A 289 9.85 -12.55 6.02
CA TYR A 289 9.70 -12.96 7.42
C TYR A 289 11.00 -13.53 8.00
N LEU A 290 11.75 -14.29 7.22
CA LEU A 290 13.01 -14.91 7.62
C LEU A 290 14.24 -13.98 7.49
N LYS A 291 14.03 -12.73 7.03
CA LYS A 291 15.15 -11.76 6.91
C LYS A 291 15.73 -11.45 8.29
N GLY A 292 17.06 -11.54 8.39
CA GLY A 292 17.80 -11.26 9.63
C GLY A 292 17.78 -12.38 10.68
N ILE A 293 17.16 -13.52 10.41
CA ILE A 293 17.24 -14.70 11.28
C ILE A 293 18.45 -15.56 10.85
N PRO A 294 19.44 -15.78 11.74
CA PRO A 294 20.60 -16.62 11.42
C PRO A 294 20.20 -18.04 10.99
N GLY A 295 20.98 -18.67 10.13
CA GLY A 295 20.76 -20.05 9.69
C GLY A 295 19.64 -20.27 8.66
N THR A 296 18.83 -19.26 8.32
CA THR A 296 17.65 -19.42 7.44
C THR A 296 17.95 -19.50 5.95
N LYS A 297 19.23 -19.41 5.52
CA LYS A 297 19.60 -19.44 4.08
C LYS A 297 19.22 -20.79 3.45
N ASP A 298 19.56 -21.89 4.11
CA ASP A 298 19.27 -23.24 3.62
C ASP A 298 17.78 -23.56 3.72
N LEU A 299 17.13 -23.16 4.81
CA LEU A 299 15.68 -23.27 4.98
C LEU A 299 14.94 -22.61 3.81
N LYS A 300 15.27 -21.37 3.46
CA LYS A 300 14.68 -20.68 2.31
C LYS A 300 14.89 -21.45 1.01
N ARG A 301 16.11 -21.96 0.78
CA ARG A 301 16.44 -22.75 -0.42
C ARG A 301 15.61 -24.01 -0.54
N GLN A 302 15.38 -24.70 0.57
CA GLN A 302 14.53 -25.91 0.62
C GLN A 302 13.06 -25.53 0.35
N ILE A 303 12.51 -24.57 1.07
CA ILE A 303 11.12 -24.11 0.88
C ILE A 303 10.85 -23.66 -0.57
N PHE A 304 11.82 -23.03 -1.23
CA PHE A 304 11.64 -22.57 -2.62
C PHE A 304 11.61 -23.70 -3.65
N LYS A 305 12.05 -24.90 -3.28
CA LYS A 305 12.00 -26.09 -4.12
C LYS A 305 10.74 -26.92 -3.92
N THR A 306 10.10 -26.84 -2.75
CA THR A 306 8.89 -27.63 -2.46
C THR A 306 7.62 -27.03 -3.03
N ASN A 307 6.66 -27.88 -3.40
CA ASN A 307 5.32 -27.53 -3.87
C ASN A 307 4.22 -28.09 -2.95
N SER A 308 4.56 -28.43 -1.70
CA SER A 308 3.65 -28.96 -0.71
C SER A 308 3.55 -28.01 0.50
N LYS A 309 2.32 -27.79 0.99
CA LYS A 309 2.07 -27.08 2.24
C LYS A 309 2.70 -27.83 3.40
N GLU A 310 2.50 -29.13 3.43
CA GLU A 310 2.95 -30.04 4.50
C GLU A 310 4.47 -30.00 4.62
N GLU A 311 5.18 -30.04 3.50
CA GLU A 311 6.64 -29.93 3.49
C GLU A 311 7.13 -28.56 3.97
N ILE A 312 6.46 -27.45 3.57
CA ILE A 312 6.81 -26.12 4.08
C ILE A 312 6.67 -26.07 5.59
N ILE A 313 5.56 -26.61 6.14
CA ILE A 313 5.31 -26.62 7.58
C ILE A 313 6.37 -27.45 8.30
N ASN A 314 6.66 -28.67 7.81
CA ASN A 314 7.67 -29.56 8.41
C ASN A 314 9.06 -28.90 8.41
N LEU A 315 9.46 -28.24 7.32
CA LEU A 315 10.73 -27.53 7.24
C LEU A 315 10.82 -26.39 8.27
N LEU A 316 9.71 -25.65 8.46
CA LEU A 316 9.64 -24.58 9.45
C LEU A 316 9.72 -25.15 10.88
N ASP A 317 9.01 -26.24 11.18
CA ASP A 317 8.98 -26.86 12.52
C ASP A 317 10.34 -27.46 12.87
N ASN A 318 10.93 -28.24 11.98
CA ASN A 318 12.27 -28.79 12.17
C ASN A 318 13.33 -27.72 12.41
N PHE A 319 13.21 -26.56 11.71
CA PHE A 319 14.12 -25.45 11.93
C PHE A 319 13.95 -24.84 13.33
N LEU A 320 12.70 -24.69 13.81
CA LEU A 320 12.42 -24.15 15.15
C LEU A 320 12.93 -25.06 16.26
N GLU A 321 12.82 -26.38 16.11
CA GLU A 321 13.31 -27.37 17.07
C GLU A 321 14.85 -27.36 17.18
N ASN A 322 15.54 -27.00 16.08
CA ASN A 322 17.00 -26.97 16.03
C ASN A 322 17.61 -25.59 16.36
N ILE A 323 16.80 -24.53 16.54
CA ILE A 323 17.29 -23.27 17.10
C ILE A 323 17.34 -23.39 18.62
N LYS A 324 18.54 -23.54 19.15
CA LYS A 324 18.83 -23.45 20.59
C LYS A 324 19.20 -22.03 20.99
#